data_78180f0cab1c0cf107e3b5e33f28c526
#
_entry.id   78180f0cab1c0cf107e3b5e33f28c526
#
_cell.length_a   1.000
_cell.length_b   1.000
_cell.length_c   1.000
_cell.angle_alpha   90.00
_cell.angle_beta   90.00
_cell.angle_gamma   90.00
#
_symmetry.space_group_name_H-M   'P 1'
#
loop_
_entity.id
_entity.type
_entity.pdbx_description
1 polymer ?
#
loop_
_entity_poly.entity_id
_entity_poly.type
_entity_poly.pdbx_seq_one_letter_code
_entity_poly.pdbx_strand_id
1 'polypeptide(L)' 'MWTLYFTRQAQRDAKKLASSGLKSKAQQLLDCIQKDPWATPPPFERLGGDLRGAYSRRTNIKHRLVYQVLEKDHAIKVL' A
#
# COMPACT_ATOMS: atom_id res chain seq x y z
N MET A 1 -7.48 13.94 3.13
CA MET A 1 -6.41 12.95 3.11
C MET A 1 -6.92 11.63 3.72
N TRP A 2 -6.61 10.50 3.12
CA TRP A 2 -7.07 9.20 3.61
C TRP A 2 -6.32 8.79 4.87
N THR A 3 -7.00 8.10 5.79
CA THR A 3 -6.38 7.58 7.01
C THR A 3 -5.71 6.23 6.70
N LEU A 4 -4.46 6.06 7.08
CA LEU A 4 -3.73 4.81 6.86
C LEU A 4 -3.79 3.91 8.10
N TYR A 5 -4.14 2.64 7.90
CA TYR A 5 -4.09 1.59 8.90
C TYR A 5 -3.15 0.49 8.44
N PHE A 6 -2.44 -0.12 9.36
CA PHE A 6 -1.48 -1.18 9.06
C PHE A 6 -1.85 -2.45 9.81
N THR A 7 -1.90 -3.57 9.10
CA THR A 7 -2.05 -4.88 9.76
C THR A 7 -0.74 -5.23 10.47
N ARG A 8 -0.77 -6.24 11.34
CA ARG A 8 0.45 -6.74 11.99
C ARG A 8 1.46 -7.23 10.95
N GLN A 9 0.97 -7.92 9.92
CA GLN A 9 1.84 -8.38 8.83
C GLN A 9 2.46 -7.19 8.10
N ALA A 10 1.69 -6.15 7.83
CA ALA A 10 2.21 -4.95 7.18
C ALA A 10 3.28 -4.27 8.03
N GLN A 11 3.08 -4.22 9.35
CA GLN A 11 4.07 -3.66 10.26
C GLN A 11 5.38 -4.45 10.25
N ARG A 12 5.29 -5.78 10.22
CA ARG A 12 6.47 -6.66 10.12
C ARG A 12 7.19 -6.44 8.80
N ASP A 13 6.44 -6.37 7.70
CA ASP A 13 7.00 -6.16 6.36
C ASP A 13 7.67 -4.80 6.25
N ALA A 14 7.12 -3.78 6.89
CA ALA A 14 7.71 -2.45 6.92
C ALA A 14 9.09 -2.47 7.59
N LYS A 15 9.25 -3.24 8.68
CA LYS A 15 10.54 -3.40 9.35
C LYS A 15 11.56 -4.08 8.43
N LYS A 16 11.14 -5.11 7.70
CA LYS A 16 12.01 -5.80 6.74
C LYS A 16 12.44 -4.87 5.61
N LEU A 17 11.51 -4.06 5.10
CA LEU A 17 11.81 -3.10 4.05
C LEU A 17 12.79 -2.03 4.53
N ALA A 18 12.66 -1.59 5.77
CA ALA A 18 13.58 -0.62 6.35
C ALA A 18 15.01 -1.16 6.38
N SER A 19 15.17 -2.45 6.72
CA SER A 19 16.48 -3.11 6.73
C SER A 19 17.07 -3.27 5.33
N SER A 20 16.23 -3.39 4.31
CA SER A 20 16.69 -3.61 2.93
C SER A 20 16.97 -2.32 2.15
N GLY A 21 16.81 -1.16 2.79
CA GLY A 21 17.04 0.12 2.14
C GLY A 21 15.89 0.61 1.28
N LEU A 22 14.73 -0.04 1.34
CA LEU A 22 13.55 0.33 0.56
C LEU A 22 12.57 1.22 1.31
N LYS A 23 12.94 1.68 2.49
CA LYS A 23 12.07 2.49 3.34
C LYS A 23 11.60 3.76 2.63
N SER A 24 12.50 4.45 1.96
CA SER A 24 12.19 5.69 1.23
C SER A 24 11.15 5.49 0.15
N LYS A 25 11.32 4.45 -0.66
CA LYS A 25 10.38 4.14 -1.73
C LYS A 25 9.01 3.75 -1.19
N ALA A 26 9.00 2.93 -0.13
CA ALA A 26 7.76 2.52 0.51
C ALA A 26 7.03 3.73 1.08
N GLN A 27 7.76 4.66 1.72
CA GLN A 27 7.16 5.86 2.28
C GLN A 27 6.58 6.75 1.18
N GLN A 28 7.26 6.90 0.06
CA GLN A 28 6.76 7.68 -1.07
C GLN A 28 5.45 7.10 -1.61
N LEU A 29 5.36 5.77 -1.69
CA LEU A 29 4.13 5.10 -2.12
C LEU A 29 3.00 5.31 -1.13
N LEU A 30 3.30 5.21 0.17
CA LEU A 30 2.31 5.45 1.22
C LEU A 30 1.78 6.88 1.17
N ASP A 31 2.67 7.85 0.97
CA ASP A 31 2.28 9.25 0.83
C ASP A 31 1.40 9.46 -0.40
N CYS A 32 1.74 8.79 -1.49
CA CYS A 32 0.98 8.86 -2.73
C CYS A 32 -0.44 8.33 -2.56
N ILE A 33 -0.60 7.12 -1.99
CA ILE A 33 -1.91 6.52 -1.81
C ILE A 33 -2.74 7.24 -0.75
N GLN A 34 -2.08 7.86 0.22
CA GLN A 34 -2.79 8.63 1.24
C GLN A 34 -3.47 9.87 0.66
N LYS A 35 -2.88 10.44 -0.36
CA LYS A 35 -3.48 11.56 -1.10
C LYS A 35 -4.56 11.08 -2.05
N ASP A 36 -4.25 10.03 -2.82
CA ASP A 36 -5.17 9.45 -3.79
C ASP A 36 -4.79 7.99 -4.04
N PRO A 37 -5.57 7.02 -3.49
CA PRO A 37 -5.23 5.61 -3.63
C PRO A 37 -5.27 5.09 -5.06
N TRP A 38 -5.86 5.85 -5.98
CA TRP A 38 -5.95 5.47 -7.39
C TRP A 38 -5.06 6.32 -8.30
N ALA A 39 -4.20 7.15 -7.73
CA ALA A 39 -3.32 8.03 -8.53
C ALA A 39 -2.33 7.22 -9.39
N THR A 40 -2.10 7.70 -10.59
CA THR A 40 -1.10 7.16 -11.49
C THR A 40 -0.21 8.30 -12.00
N PRO A 41 1.07 8.07 -12.28
CA PRO A 41 1.88 6.94 -11.85
C PRO A 41 2.13 6.95 -10.35
N PRO A 42 2.63 5.86 -9.72
CA PRO A 42 2.93 4.57 -10.36
C PRO A 42 1.66 3.78 -10.64
N PRO A 43 1.72 2.82 -11.59
CA PRO A 43 0.54 2.02 -11.91
C PRO A 43 0.20 1.08 -10.77
N PHE A 44 -1.08 0.72 -10.68
CA PHE A 44 -1.56 -0.23 -9.71
C PHE A 44 -2.40 -1.30 -10.38
N GLU A 45 -2.53 -2.46 -9.72
CA GLU A 45 -3.34 -3.58 -10.19
C GLU A 45 -4.48 -3.81 -9.20
N ARG A 46 -5.67 -4.09 -9.72
CA ARG A 46 -6.81 -4.49 -8.90
C ARG A 46 -6.69 -5.98 -8.59
N LEU A 47 -6.91 -6.34 -7.33
CA LEU A 47 -6.91 -7.72 -6.91
C LEU A 47 -8.35 -8.22 -6.84
N GLY A 48 -8.58 -9.48 -7.24
CA GLY A 48 -9.89 -10.08 -7.26
C GLY A 48 -10.06 -11.17 -6.22
N GLY A 49 -11.16 -11.91 -6.33
CA GLY A 49 -11.46 -12.99 -5.41
C GLY A 49 -11.65 -12.52 -3.98
N ASP A 50 -10.95 -13.18 -3.04
CA ASP A 50 -11.04 -12.85 -1.62
C ASP A 50 -10.43 -11.49 -1.28
N LEU A 51 -9.68 -10.90 -2.21
CA LEU A 51 -9.04 -9.60 -2.03
C LEU A 51 -9.78 -8.49 -2.75
N ARG A 52 -11.09 -8.64 -2.94
CA ARG A 52 -11.93 -7.63 -3.59
C ARG A 52 -11.81 -6.29 -2.84
N GLY A 53 -11.61 -5.21 -3.60
CA GLY A 53 -11.40 -3.89 -3.03
C GLY A 53 -9.96 -3.61 -2.63
N ALA A 54 -9.06 -4.56 -2.88
CA ALA A 54 -7.64 -4.39 -2.64
C ALA A 54 -6.89 -4.09 -3.95
N TYR A 55 -5.75 -3.43 -3.80
CA TYR A 55 -4.90 -3.02 -4.91
C TYR A 55 -3.45 -3.33 -4.58
N SER A 56 -2.65 -3.51 -5.63
CA SER A 56 -1.23 -3.80 -5.49
C SER A 56 -0.41 -2.79 -6.30
N ARG A 57 0.63 -2.23 -5.71
CA ARG A 57 1.60 -1.38 -6.40
C ARG A 57 3.00 -1.93 -6.18
N ARG A 58 3.83 -1.86 -7.21
CA ARG A 58 5.22 -2.29 -7.08
C ARG A 58 6.03 -1.27 -6.30
N THR A 59 6.76 -1.74 -5.29
CA THR A 59 7.80 -0.96 -4.63
C THR A 59 9.10 -1.11 -5.42
N ASN A 60 9.40 -2.35 -5.82
CA ASN A 60 10.51 -2.68 -6.73
C ASN A 60 10.16 -4.00 -7.43
N ILE A 61 11.15 -4.62 -8.09
CA ILE A 61 10.94 -5.87 -8.83
C ILE A 61 10.42 -7.01 -7.92
N LYS A 62 10.90 -7.06 -6.67
CA LYS A 62 10.59 -8.16 -5.75
C LYS A 62 9.50 -7.85 -4.75
N HIS A 63 9.24 -6.58 -4.49
CA HIS A 63 8.34 -6.17 -3.41
C HIS A 63 7.14 -5.41 -3.95
N ARG A 64 5.98 -5.66 -3.35
CA ARG A 64 4.73 -4.99 -3.70
C ARG A 64 4.07 -4.45 -2.44
N LEU A 65 3.41 -3.32 -2.58
CA LEU A 65 2.56 -2.76 -1.54
C LEU A 65 1.12 -3.18 -1.85
N VAL A 66 0.51 -3.93 -0.94
CA VAL A 66 -0.89 -4.35 -1.07
C VAL A 66 -1.72 -3.59 -0.06
N TYR A 67 -2.80 -2.98 -0.51
CA TYR A 67 -3.67 -2.18 0.35
C TYR A 67 -5.12 -2.31 -0.07
N GLN A 68 -6.01 -2.13 0.89
CA GLN A 68 -7.46 -2.15 0.68
C GLN A 68 -8.03 -0.75 0.89
N VAL A 69 -8.87 -0.30 -0.03
CA VAL A 69 -9.50 1.02 0.09
C VAL A 69 -10.87 0.86 0.75
N LEU A 70 -11.04 1.50 1.89
CA LEU A 70 -12.28 1.50 2.66
C LEU A 70 -12.99 2.84 2.43
N GLU A 71 -13.77 2.92 1.39
CA GLU A 71 -14.38 4.18 0.94
C GLU A 71 -15.29 4.80 1.99
N LYS A 72 -16.09 3.98 2.68
CA LYS A 72 -17.03 4.45 3.70
C LYS A 72 -16.32 5.16 4.84
N ASP A 73 -15.15 4.67 5.20
CA ASP A 73 -14.37 5.21 6.31
C ASP A 73 -13.33 6.24 5.87
N HIS A 74 -13.23 6.47 4.56
CA HIS A 74 -12.18 7.28 3.95
C HIS A 74 -10.80 6.85 4.46
N ALA A 75 -10.55 5.54 4.44
CA ALA A 75 -9.38 4.90 5.02
C ALA A 75 -8.74 3.91 4.06
N ILE A 76 -7.46 3.66 4.27
CA ILE A 76 -6.69 2.69 3.50
C ILE A 76 -6.04 1.72 4.49
N LYS A 77 -6.30 0.43 4.31
CA LYS A 77 -5.72 -0.62 5.14
C LYS A 77 -4.57 -1.27 4.40
N VAL A 78 -3.37 -1.10 4.90
CA VAL A 78 -2.17 -1.73 4.32
C VAL A 78 -2.07 -3.16 4.83
N LEU A 79 -2.06 -4.11 3.91
CA LEU A 79 -2.11 -5.53 4.21
C LEU A 79 -0.74 -6.21 4.28
#